data_a8ef18343a5b75a7c0fcb2fc460e5438
#
_entry.id   a8ef18343a5b75a7c0fcb2fc460e5438
#
_cell.length_a   1.000
_cell.length_b   1.000
_cell.length_c   1.000
_cell.angle_alpha   90.00
_cell.angle_beta   90.00
_cell.angle_gamma   90.00
#
_symmetry.space_group_name_H-M   'P 1'
#
loop_
_entity.id
_entity.type
_entity.pdbx_description
1 polymer ?
#
loop_
_entity_poly.entity_id
_entity_poly.type
_entity_poly.pdbx_seq_one_letter_code
_entity_poly.pdbx_strand_id
1 'polypeptide(L)' 'MARKAFETFEAVSAVVPREGGGYHAAIATKAIGGSGAPRFNKVLEDQSFKTATEADEAAAVQLTHLQGVDDEGGLVW' A
#
# COMPACT_ATOMS: atom_id res chain seq x y z
N MET A 1 9.76 2.40 -5.65
CA MET A 1 8.45 2.78 -5.09
C MET A 1 7.47 3.00 -6.22
N ALA A 2 6.29 2.39 -6.15
CA ALA A 2 5.27 2.52 -7.18
C ALA A 2 4.12 3.40 -6.68
N ARG A 3 3.43 4.03 -7.61
CA ARG A 3 2.41 5.02 -7.31
C ARG A 3 1.31 4.96 -8.37
N LYS A 4 0.06 5.08 -7.91
CA LYS A 4 -1.09 5.08 -8.80
C LYS A 4 -2.11 6.10 -8.30
N ALA A 5 -2.48 7.05 -9.14
CA ALA A 5 -3.45 8.07 -8.78
C ALA A 5 -4.85 7.67 -9.25
N PHE A 6 -5.83 7.88 -8.39
CA PHE A 6 -7.24 7.74 -8.70
C PHE A 6 -7.90 9.12 -8.63
N GLU A 7 -9.18 9.19 -8.88
CA GLU A 7 -9.89 10.45 -8.97
C GLU A 7 -9.77 11.30 -7.70
N THR A 8 -9.91 10.69 -6.53
CA THR A 8 -9.89 11.41 -5.24
C THR A 8 -8.79 10.96 -4.31
N PHE A 9 -8.10 9.85 -4.62
CA PHE A 9 -7.05 9.29 -3.78
C PHE A 9 -5.83 8.91 -4.60
N GLU A 10 -4.70 8.86 -3.91
CA GLU A 10 -3.46 8.35 -4.46
C GLU A 10 -3.03 7.14 -3.67
N ALA A 11 -2.59 6.09 -4.36
CA ALA A 11 -2.08 4.88 -3.74
C ALA A 11 -0.60 4.72 -4.06
N VAL A 12 0.18 4.33 -3.04
CA VAL A 12 1.63 4.19 -3.16
C VAL A 12 2.03 2.86 -2.52
N SER A 13 2.97 2.16 -3.16
CA SER A 13 3.54 0.96 -2.53
C SER A 13 4.27 1.34 -1.26
N ALA A 14 4.15 0.52 -0.23
CA ALA A 14 4.73 0.79 1.07
C ALA A 14 5.14 -0.50 1.74
N VAL A 15 5.91 -0.39 2.81
CA VAL A 15 6.29 -1.52 3.64
C VAL A 15 5.97 -1.20 5.08
N VAL A 16 5.59 -2.23 5.84
CA VAL A 16 5.34 -2.09 7.27
C VAL A 16 6.27 -3.07 7.99
N PRO A 17 7.12 -2.59 8.89
CA PRO A 17 7.97 -3.49 9.66
C PRO A 17 7.11 -4.47 10.45
N ARG A 18 7.55 -5.72 10.47
CA ARG A 18 6.85 -6.78 11.17
C ARG A 18 7.49 -7.01 12.53
N GLU A 19 6.65 -7.16 13.56
CA GLU A 19 7.12 -7.52 14.88
C GLU A 19 7.78 -8.91 14.80
N GLY A 20 8.95 -9.04 15.37
CA GLY A 20 9.71 -10.29 15.30
C GLY A 20 10.64 -10.40 14.09
N GLY A 21 10.65 -9.41 13.21
CA GLY A 21 11.55 -9.36 12.05
C GLY A 21 10.83 -9.44 10.72
N GLY A 22 11.45 -8.90 9.69
CA GLY A 22 10.90 -8.88 8.35
C GLY A 22 9.93 -7.73 8.11
N TYR A 23 9.26 -7.77 6.97
CA TYR A 23 8.38 -6.71 6.52
C TYR A 23 7.11 -7.26 5.90
N HIS A 24 6.02 -6.51 6.02
CA HIS A 24 4.79 -6.75 5.27
C HIS A 24 4.74 -5.81 4.07
N ALA A 25 4.20 -6.30 2.97
CA ALA A 25 3.85 -5.44 1.85
C ALA A 25 2.57 -4.67 2.20
N ALA A 26 2.50 -3.41 1.79
CA ALA A 26 1.36 -2.56 2.06
C ALA A 26 1.13 -1.59 0.91
N ILE A 27 -0.06 -1.02 0.86
CA ILE A 27 -0.38 0.07 -0.04
C ILE A 27 -0.90 1.21 0.83
N ALA A 28 -0.23 2.35 0.77
CA ALA A 28 -0.65 3.55 1.48
C ALA A 28 -1.59 4.35 0.59
N THR A 29 -2.71 4.78 1.12
CA THR A 29 -3.67 5.60 0.40
C THR A 29 -3.78 6.97 1.08
N LYS A 30 -3.87 8.01 0.28
CA LYS A 30 -3.96 9.37 0.76
C LYS A 30 -4.91 10.15 -0.14
N ALA A 31 -5.77 10.98 0.46
CA ALA A 31 -6.67 11.84 -0.30
C ALA A 31 -5.87 12.91 -1.05
N ILE A 32 -6.15 13.07 -2.33
CA ILE A 32 -5.51 14.10 -3.15
C ILE A 32 -6.05 15.46 -2.71
N GLY A 33 -5.14 16.38 -2.37
CA GLY A 33 -5.52 17.70 -1.88
C GLY A 33 -6.00 17.73 -0.44
N GLY A 34 -6.05 16.57 0.22
CA GLY A 34 -6.42 16.48 1.62
C GLY A 34 -5.23 16.72 2.54
N SER A 35 -5.51 17.02 3.79
CA SER A 35 -4.48 17.25 4.81
C SER A 35 -4.35 16.10 5.81
N GLY A 36 -5.07 15.00 5.61
CA GLY A 36 -5.04 13.85 6.50
C GLY A 36 -3.79 12.99 6.30
N ALA A 37 -3.47 12.20 7.32
CA ALA A 37 -2.38 11.23 7.25
C ALA A 37 -2.73 10.10 6.27
N PRO A 38 -1.74 9.49 5.61
CA PRO A 38 -2.00 8.36 4.74
C PRO A 38 -2.46 7.14 5.56
N ARG A 39 -3.33 6.35 4.96
CA ARG A 39 -3.79 5.10 5.55
C ARG A 39 -2.97 3.96 4.97
N PHE A 40 -2.40 3.12 5.83
CA PHE A 40 -1.63 1.96 5.40
C PHE A 40 -2.52 0.73 5.39
N ASN A 41 -2.62 0.08 4.24
CA ASN A 41 -3.40 -1.14 4.06
C ASN A 41 -2.44 -2.28 3.74
N LYS A 42 -2.32 -3.25 4.65
CA LYS A 42 -1.47 -4.41 4.39
C LYS A 42 -2.07 -5.26 3.27
N VAL A 43 -1.21 -5.70 2.38
CA VAL A 43 -1.59 -6.65 1.32
C VAL A 43 -0.72 -7.89 1.50
N LEU A 44 -1.15 -9.03 0.97
CA LEU A 44 -0.43 -10.30 1.11
C LEU A 44 -0.12 -10.59 2.60
N GLU A 45 -1.13 -10.45 3.45
CA GLU A 45 -0.97 -10.56 4.91
C GLU A 45 -0.43 -11.91 5.39
N ASP A 46 -0.60 -12.96 4.59
CA ASP A 46 -0.09 -14.30 4.86
C ASP A 46 1.39 -14.46 4.47
N GLN A 47 2.00 -13.42 3.94
CA GLN A 47 3.39 -13.42 3.52
C GLN A 47 4.22 -12.41 4.28
N SER A 48 5.49 -12.73 4.50
CA SER A 48 6.44 -11.79 5.05
C SER A 48 7.69 -11.77 4.16
N PHE A 49 8.40 -10.67 4.17
CA PHE A 49 9.56 -10.46 3.32
C PHE A 49 10.78 -10.15 4.18
N LYS A 50 11.94 -10.60 3.77
CA LYS A 50 13.18 -10.41 4.53
C LYS A 50 13.70 -8.99 4.46
N THR A 51 13.45 -8.31 3.34
CA THR A 51 13.95 -6.95 3.12
C THR A 51 12.81 -6.01 2.75
N ALA A 52 13.02 -4.73 3.04
CA ALA A 52 12.06 -3.70 2.65
C ALA A 52 11.89 -3.63 1.13
N THR A 53 12.97 -3.84 0.39
CA THR A 53 12.94 -3.83 -1.08
C THR A 53 12.03 -4.94 -1.62
N GLU A 54 12.16 -6.15 -1.09
CA GLU A 54 11.31 -7.26 -1.51
C GLU A 54 9.83 -6.98 -1.21
N ALA A 55 9.54 -6.44 -0.03
CA ALA A 55 8.17 -6.09 0.35
C ALA A 55 7.61 -4.99 -0.54
N ASP A 56 8.40 -3.97 -0.86
CA ASP A 56 7.98 -2.89 -1.73
C ASP A 56 7.71 -3.38 -3.15
N GLU A 57 8.54 -4.25 -3.68
CA GLU A 57 8.33 -4.84 -5.00
C GLU A 57 7.04 -5.66 -5.05
N ALA A 58 6.77 -6.43 -4.00
CA ALA A 58 5.53 -7.20 -3.90
C ALA A 58 4.32 -6.28 -3.83
N ALA A 59 4.41 -5.20 -3.06
CA ALA A 59 3.36 -4.20 -2.98
C ALA A 59 3.13 -3.51 -4.32
N ALA A 60 4.20 -3.21 -5.05
CA ALA A 60 4.10 -2.59 -6.37
C ALA A 60 3.34 -3.49 -7.37
N VAL A 61 3.59 -4.80 -7.32
CA VAL A 61 2.84 -5.75 -8.16
C VAL A 61 1.34 -5.71 -7.80
N GLN A 62 1.01 -5.73 -6.51
CA GLN A 62 -0.38 -5.65 -6.08
C GLN A 62 -1.02 -4.34 -6.52
N LEU A 63 -0.27 -3.25 -6.47
CA LEU A 63 -0.74 -1.94 -6.87
C LEU A 63 -1.19 -1.91 -8.34
N THR A 64 -0.52 -2.67 -9.22
CA THR A 64 -0.91 -2.73 -10.63
C THR A 64 -2.29 -3.35 -10.82
N HIS A 65 -2.76 -4.15 -9.88
CA HIS A 65 -4.08 -4.80 -9.93
C HIS A 65 -5.16 -4.01 -9.21
N LEU A 66 -4.80 -2.97 -8.50
CA LEU A 66 -5.74 -2.17 -7.72
C LEU A 66 -6.71 -1.42 -8.65
N GLN A 67 -8.00 -1.62 -8.44
CA GLN A 67 -9.05 -1.01 -9.27
C GLN A 67 -9.45 0.39 -8.79
N GLY A 68 -9.36 0.63 -7.50
CA GLY A 68 -9.76 1.91 -6.95
C GLY A 68 -9.56 2.00 -5.45
N VAL A 69 -9.96 3.12 -4.90
CA VAL A 69 -9.92 3.39 -3.46
C VAL A 69 -11.28 3.93 -3.07
N ASP A 70 -11.87 3.36 -2.03
CA ASP A 70 -13.19 3.80 -1.57
C ASP A 70 -13.09 5.13 -0.79
N ASP A 71 -14.23 5.67 -0.38
CA ASP A 71 -14.31 6.97 0.31
C ASP A 71 -13.57 7.01 1.65
N GLU A 72 -13.29 5.85 2.23
CA GLU A 72 -12.60 5.73 3.50
C GLU A 72 -11.11 5.42 3.34
N GLY A 73 -10.63 5.36 2.11
CA GLY A 73 -9.24 5.02 1.81
C GLY A 73 -8.99 3.51 1.74
N GLY A 74 -10.04 2.71 1.72
CA GLY A 74 -9.94 1.26 1.58
C GLY A 74 -9.67 0.84 0.15
N LEU A 75 -8.97 -0.30 -0.02
CA LEU A 75 -8.60 -0.79 -1.34
C LEU A 75 -9.75 -1.51 -2.02
N VAL A 76 -9.93 -1.26 -3.31
CA VAL A 76 -10.93 -1.93 -4.14
C VAL A 76 -10.19 -2.71 -5.23
N TRP A 77 -10.40 -4.01 -5.24
CA TRP A 77 -9.71 -4.94 -6.17
C TRP A 77 -10.54 -5.35 -7.41
#